data_f1b7e4d96a01be298fecd58ad0dfa934
#
_entry.id   f1b7e4d96a01be298fecd58ad0dfa934
#
_cell.length_a   1.000
_cell.length_b   1.000
_cell.length_c   1.000
_cell.angle_alpha   90.00
_cell.angle_beta   90.00
_cell.angle_gamma   90.00
#
_symmetry.space_group_name_H-M   'P 1'
#
loop_
_entity.id
_entity.type
_entity.pdbx_description
1 polymer ?
#
loop_
_entity_poly.entity_id
_entity_poly.type
_entity_poly.pdbx_seq_one_letter_code
_entity_poly.pdbx_strand_id
1 'polypeptide(L)'
;MANAAMETGADAKRLFEIVKVIKKYKITQGMSPDELCAMFKELGPTFVKLGQLLSMHPEIIPMEHCKKLEALRTDASRLVTAQIREIVSEEYGVPWNKVFKQIMPYPLGAASIAQVHEAELLDGTRVAIKIQRPDIYSVMERDVRLIKAALSIVKLKKIDNVMDIGDTIDEVWAVAQEEMDFEREAENIRRVRENIEGIKYVYCPRVFDELSTKHILVMEYIGGVELTDKAALEECGYDLQEVCTKFINNYIKQFAEDRFFHADPHPGNVRVWDGRIVWLDLGMMGRLTADDAELIKVCMKAIFSNDYISFADTVLKICEHDPGLDREAYYERMRAYLDKYRVLSMAQMSSTLDIFADLYRIARDFGIKVPKSMTMFWRSLSIMEGTVSDLSPKTDLAAIIGKHLAAQALVKGVAGSITKKISHKKLISGGPLSYNGHEQEPDEELYEADESEEPEAELEGDIEE
;
A
#
# COMPACT_ATOMS: atom_id res chain seq x y z
N MET A 1 25.37 25.04 5.89
CA MET A 1 24.49 23.92 5.55
C MET A 1 24.22 23.80 4.03
N ALA A 2 23.85 24.87 3.29
CA ALA A 2 23.65 24.78 1.84
C ALA A 2 24.88 24.30 1.04
N ASN A 3 26.11 24.70 1.44
CA ASN A 3 27.33 24.27 0.75
C ASN A 3 27.70 22.79 0.98
N ALA A 4 27.24 22.18 2.06
CA ALA A 4 27.48 20.76 2.35
C ALA A 4 26.50 19.83 1.62
N ALA A 5 25.44 20.38 1.01
CA ALA A 5 24.46 19.62 0.25
C ALA A 5 24.79 19.50 -1.24
N MET A 6 25.82 20.24 -1.73
CA MET A 6 26.20 20.27 -3.14
C MET A 6 27.49 19.49 -3.33
N GLU A 7 27.40 18.32 -3.93
CA GLU A 7 28.56 17.50 -4.29
C GLU A 7 29.03 17.77 -5.73
N THR A 8 28.13 18.26 -6.59
CA THR A 8 28.38 18.50 -8.01
C THR A 8 27.73 19.79 -8.51
N GLY A 9 28.17 20.27 -9.69
CA GLY A 9 27.48 21.36 -10.39
C GLY A 9 26.04 21.04 -10.80
N ALA A 10 25.72 19.75 -10.97
CA ALA A 10 24.36 19.28 -11.25
C ALA A 10 23.46 19.45 -10.01
N ASP A 11 23.97 19.25 -8.81
CA ASP A 11 23.24 19.48 -7.56
C ASP A 11 22.89 20.95 -7.38
N ALA A 12 23.80 21.86 -7.72
CA ALA A 12 23.55 23.29 -7.66
C ALA A 12 22.40 23.71 -8.60
N LYS A 13 22.39 23.19 -9.82
CA LYS A 13 21.31 23.43 -10.78
C LYS A 13 19.98 22.89 -10.27
N ARG A 14 19.96 21.64 -9.79
CA ARG A 14 18.75 20.98 -9.28
C ARG A 14 18.21 21.69 -8.04
N LEU A 15 19.09 22.10 -7.10
CA LEU A 15 18.70 22.89 -5.93
C LEU A 15 18.05 24.22 -6.35
N PHE A 16 18.60 24.90 -7.35
CA PHE A 16 18.02 26.14 -7.86
C PHE A 16 16.61 25.92 -8.44
N GLU A 17 16.42 24.83 -9.21
CA GLU A 17 15.11 24.43 -9.73
C GLU A 17 14.11 24.20 -8.59
N ILE A 18 14.48 23.40 -7.57
CA ILE A 18 13.63 23.12 -6.40
C ILE A 18 13.26 24.43 -5.67
N VAL A 19 14.23 25.30 -5.40
CA VAL A 19 13.98 26.61 -4.73
C VAL A 19 13.05 27.48 -5.56
N LYS A 20 13.21 27.49 -6.88
CA LYS A 20 12.35 28.26 -7.81
C LYS A 20 10.91 27.76 -7.75
N VAL A 21 10.70 26.45 -7.77
CA VAL A 21 9.36 25.84 -7.70
C VAL A 21 8.72 26.11 -6.33
N ILE A 22 9.45 25.89 -5.22
CA ILE A 22 8.97 26.18 -3.86
C ILE A 22 8.49 27.64 -3.73
N LYS A 23 9.26 28.60 -4.25
CA LYS A 23 8.91 30.03 -4.25
C LYS A 23 7.68 30.33 -5.12
N LYS A 24 7.56 29.69 -6.28
CA LYS A 24 6.43 29.84 -7.20
C LYS A 24 5.11 29.49 -6.53
N TYR A 25 5.07 28.37 -5.80
CA TYR A 25 3.87 27.86 -5.15
C TYR A 25 3.61 28.47 -3.75
N LYS A 26 4.42 29.42 -3.29
CA LYS A 26 4.22 30.20 -2.04
C LYS A 26 3.83 29.33 -0.81
N ILE A 27 4.53 28.22 -0.61
CA ILE A 27 4.27 27.24 0.46
C ILE A 27 3.98 27.87 1.82
N THR A 28 4.61 29.02 2.11
CA THR A 28 4.45 29.78 3.39
C THR A 28 3.06 30.39 3.62
N GLN A 29 2.22 30.45 2.59
CA GLN A 29 0.90 31.08 2.67
C GLN A 29 -0.25 30.06 2.72
N GLY A 30 0.09 28.78 2.86
CA GLY A 30 -0.83 27.66 2.68
C GLY A 30 -0.97 27.31 1.19
N MET A 31 -1.11 26.03 0.89
CA MET A 31 -1.35 25.55 -0.47
C MET A 31 -2.67 24.79 -0.51
N SER A 32 -3.41 24.97 -1.61
CA SER A 32 -4.54 24.11 -1.91
C SER A 32 -4.05 22.70 -2.30
N PRO A 33 -4.91 21.67 -2.18
CA PRO A 33 -4.58 20.32 -2.65
C PRO A 33 -4.13 20.26 -4.10
N ASP A 34 -4.73 21.08 -4.97
CA ASP A 34 -4.38 21.15 -6.40
C ASP A 34 -2.98 21.75 -6.61
N GLU A 35 -2.63 22.81 -5.89
CA GLU A 35 -1.32 23.43 -5.95
C GLU A 35 -0.22 22.49 -5.46
N LEU A 36 -0.45 21.76 -4.38
CA LEU A 36 0.50 20.77 -3.87
C LEU A 36 0.76 19.66 -4.91
N CYS A 37 -0.31 19.13 -5.51
CA CYS A 37 -0.22 18.12 -6.55
C CYS A 37 0.55 18.65 -7.80
N ALA A 38 0.26 19.88 -8.23
CA ALA A 38 0.94 20.52 -9.35
C ALA A 38 2.42 20.77 -9.06
N MET A 39 2.77 21.16 -7.83
CA MET A 39 4.14 21.34 -7.38
C MET A 39 4.94 20.03 -7.45
N PHE A 40 4.38 18.94 -6.95
CA PHE A 40 5.06 17.63 -7.01
C PHE A 40 5.27 17.16 -8.46
N LYS A 41 4.30 17.36 -9.35
CA LYS A 41 4.46 17.05 -10.78
C LYS A 41 5.55 17.89 -11.43
N GLU A 42 5.63 19.19 -11.12
CA GLU A 42 6.66 20.08 -11.67
C GLU A 42 8.07 19.74 -11.14
N LEU A 43 8.17 19.25 -9.90
CA LEU A 43 9.43 18.80 -9.30
C LEU A 43 9.92 17.46 -9.88
N GLY A 44 9.03 16.68 -10.48
CA GLY A 44 9.36 15.46 -11.22
C GLY A 44 9.18 14.13 -10.45
N PRO A 45 9.63 13.01 -11.03
CA PRO A 45 9.27 11.65 -10.60
C PRO A 45 9.53 11.34 -9.12
N THR A 46 10.68 11.77 -8.58
CA THR A 46 11.00 11.61 -7.16
C THR A 46 9.93 12.24 -6.27
N PHE A 47 9.52 13.47 -6.59
CA PHE A 47 8.53 14.18 -5.79
C PHE A 47 7.13 13.64 -6.01
N VAL A 48 6.82 13.15 -7.20
CA VAL A 48 5.56 12.42 -7.46
C VAL A 48 5.50 11.19 -6.55
N LYS A 49 6.59 10.41 -6.44
CA LYS A 49 6.66 9.25 -5.55
C LYS A 49 6.55 9.65 -4.07
N LEU A 50 7.29 10.66 -3.64
CA LEU A 50 7.18 11.19 -2.27
C LEU A 50 5.76 11.71 -1.99
N GLY A 51 5.09 12.33 -2.97
CA GLY A 51 3.70 12.74 -2.87
C GLY A 51 2.73 11.57 -2.75
N GLN A 52 2.96 10.47 -3.47
CA GLN A 52 2.19 9.24 -3.33
C GLN A 52 2.34 8.66 -1.92
N LEU A 53 3.57 8.57 -1.40
CA LEU A 53 3.82 8.14 -0.03
C LEU A 53 3.16 9.09 0.98
N LEU A 54 3.31 10.40 0.79
CA LEU A 54 2.70 11.41 1.65
C LEU A 54 1.16 11.34 1.65
N SER A 55 0.54 10.93 0.53
CA SER A 55 -0.91 10.72 0.46
C SER A 55 -1.42 9.66 1.43
N MET A 56 -0.52 8.79 1.86
CA MET A 56 -0.81 7.70 2.80
C MET A 56 -0.74 8.14 4.28
N HIS A 57 -0.38 9.40 4.53
CA HIS A 57 -0.07 9.94 5.85
C HIS A 57 -0.99 11.12 6.22
N PRO A 58 -2.30 10.89 6.49
CA PRO A 58 -3.23 11.94 6.91
C PRO A 58 -2.92 12.50 8.30
N GLU A 59 -2.03 11.86 9.06
CA GLU A 59 -1.43 12.41 10.28
C GLU A 59 -0.44 13.53 9.98
N ILE A 60 0.11 13.56 8.77
CA ILE A 60 1.11 14.54 8.33
C ILE A 60 0.45 15.70 7.60
N ILE A 61 -0.44 15.42 6.65
CA ILE A 61 -1.13 16.43 5.84
C ILE A 61 -2.65 16.27 5.92
N PRO A 62 -3.44 17.35 5.70
CA PRO A 62 -4.89 17.25 5.72
C PRO A 62 -5.41 16.20 4.72
N MET A 63 -6.48 15.49 5.11
CA MET A 63 -7.08 14.41 4.32
C MET A 63 -7.45 14.84 2.88
N GLU A 64 -7.86 16.09 2.67
CA GLU A 64 -8.15 16.63 1.34
C GLU A 64 -6.92 16.69 0.43
N HIS A 65 -5.73 16.94 1.01
CA HIS A 65 -4.45 16.89 0.31
C HIS A 65 -4.07 15.44 0.00
N CYS A 66 -4.27 14.52 0.95
CA CYS A 66 -4.05 13.08 0.73
C CYS A 66 -4.87 12.58 -0.47
N LYS A 67 -6.18 12.83 -0.47
CA LYS A 67 -7.08 12.43 -1.58
C LYS A 67 -6.61 12.96 -2.94
N LYS A 68 -6.07 14.17 -2.98
CA LYS A 68 -5.59 14.76 -4.23
C LYS A 68 -4.26 14.16 -4.68
N LEU A 69 -3.36 13.87 -3.74
CA LEU A 69 -2.08 13.25 -4.02
C LEU A 69 -2.19 11.78 -4.45
N GLU A 70 -3.23 11.07 -4.02
CA GLU A 70 -3.54 9.71 -4.51
C GLU A 70 -3.70 9.64 -6.03
N ALA A 71 -4.14 10.74 -6.66
CA ALA A 71 -4.25 10.86 -8.11
C ALA A 71 -2.91 11.09 -8.82
N LEU A 72 -1.80 11.23 -8.07
CA LEU A 72 -0.46 11.32 -8.66
C LEU A 72 -0.11 9.97 -9.29
N ARG A 73 0.11 9.98 -10.60
CA ARG A 73 0.66 8.83 -11.33
C ARG A 73 2.02 9.20 -11.85
N THR A 74 2.92 8.26 -11.79
CA THR A 74 4.24 8.42 -12.42
C THR A 74 4.11 7.84 -13.81
N ASP A 75 4.20 8.69 -14.84
CA ASP A 75 4.50 8.25 -16.20
C ASP A 75 5.98 7.81 -16.23
N ALA A 76 6.28 6.74 -15.52
CA ALA A 76 7.59 6.16 -15.56
C ALA A 76 7.76 5.47 -16.93
N SER A 77 8.71 5.93 -17.73
CA SER A 77 9.04 5.29 -19.00
C SER A 77 9.32 3.80 -18.76
N ARG A 78 8.76 2.97 -19.61
CA ARG A 78 9.01 1.53 -19.58
C ARG A 78 10.50 1.27 -19.79
N LEU A 79 11.10 0.43 -18.94
CA LEU A 79 12.43 -0.13 -19.21
C LEU A 79 12.30 -1.10 -20.38
N VAL A 80 13.15 -0.96 -21.37
CA VAL A 80 13.17 -1.92 -22.48
C VAL A 80 13.86 -3.21 -22.06
N THR A 81 13.57 -4.30 -22.78
CA THR A 81 14.07 -5.64 -22.44
C THR A 81 15.59 -5.70 -22.34
N ALA A 82 16.31 -4.96 -23.17
CA ALA A 82 17.77 -4.87 -23.10
C ALA A 82 18.27 -4.33 -21.76
N GLN A 83 17.64 -3.27 -21.26
CA GLN A 83 17.97 -2.69 -19.95
C GLN A 83 17.64 -3.66 -18.80
N ILE A 84 16.50 -4.36 -18.87
CA ILE A 84 16.13 -5.39 -17.90
C ILE A 84 17.19 -6.49 -17.83
N ARG A 85 17.64 -7.00 -19.00
CA ARG A 85 18.68 -8.04 -19.09
C ARG A 85 20.04 -7.55 -18.55
N GLU A 86 20.37 -6.29 -18.75
CA GLU A 86 21.58 -5.66 -18.22
C GLU A 86 21.50 -5.57 -16.69
N ILE A 87 20.42 -4.99 -16.12
CA ILE A 87 20.21 -4.87 -14.67
C ILE A 87 20.30 -6.25 -14.00
N VAL A 88 19.61 -7.26 -14.55
CA VAL A 88 19.64 -8.63 -14.02
C VAL A 88 21.06 -9.22 -14.08
N SER A 89 21.81 -8.97 -15.17
CA SER A 89 23.18 -9.48 -15.29
C SER A 89 24.14 -8.79 -14.32
N GLU A 90 23.98 -7.50 -14.09
CA GLU A 90 24.78 -6.73 -13.13
C GLU A 90 24.51 -7.19 -11.70
N GLU A 91 23.23 -7.33 -11.32
CA GLU A 91 22.84 -7.73 -9.96
C GLU A 91 23.34 -9.14 -9.59
N TYR A 92 23.27 -10.09 -10.52
CA TYR A 92 23.74 -11.46 -10.25
C TYR A 92 25.24 -11.68 -10.54
N GLY A 93 25.91 -10.72 -11.19
CA GLY A 93 27.31 -10.86 -11.59
C GLY A 93 27.57 -11.93 -12.65
N VAL A 94 26.51 -12.41 -13.31
CA VAL A 94 26.55 -13.39 -14.39
C VAL A 94 25.54 -12.99 -15.47
N PRO A 95 25.75 -13.40 -16.76
CA PRO A 95 24.77 -13.12 -17.80
C PRO A 95 23.37 -13.62 -17.43
N TRP A 96 22.34 -12.81 -17.68
CA TRP A 96 20.94 -13.11 -17.33
C TRP A 96 20.47 -14.50 -17.80
N ASN A 97 20.94 -14.95 -18.98
CA ASN A 97 20.60 -16.26 -19.57
C ASN A 97 21.27 -17.46 -18.87
N LYS A 98 22.05 -17.21 -17.82
CA LYS A 98 22.55 -18.25 -16.91
C LYS A 98 21.63 -18.48 -15.73
N VAL A 99 20.65 -17.61 -15.54
CA VAL A 99 19.66 -17.67 -14.48
C VAL A 99 18.26 -17.93 -15.05
N PHE A 100 17.89 -17.19 -16.08
CA PHE A 100 16.59 -17.28 -16.74
C PHE A 100 16.75 -17.85 -18.16
N LYS A 101 15.83 -18.73 -18.55
CA LYS A 101 15.71 -19.20 -19.92
C LYS A 101 15.13 -18.10 -20.81
N GLN A 102 14.13 -17.36 -20.27
CA GLN A 102 13.47 -16.26 -20.96
C GLN A 102 12.99 -15.22 -19.93
N ILE A 103 13.00 -13.93 -20.32
CA ILE A 103 12.33 -12.84 -19.63
C ILE A 103 11.40 -12.21 -20.66
N MET A 104 10.09 -12.16 -20.34
CA MET A 104 9.08 -11.63 -21.25
C MET A 104 9.28 -10.14 -21.48
N PRO A 105 9.14 -9.65 -22.72
CA PRO A 105 9.44 -8.26 -23.06
C PRO A 105 8.43 -7.26 -22.46
N TYR A 106 7.17 -7.70 -22.27
CA TYR A 106 6.12 -6.86 -21.73
C TYR A 106 6.03 -7.01 -20.21
N PRO A 107 6.03 -5.91 -19.45
CA PRO A 107 5.88 -6.00 -18.01
C PRO A 107 4.45 -6.37 -17.62
N LEU A 108 4.31 -7.20 -16.58
CA LEU A 108 3.05 -7.46 -15.89
C LEU A 108 2.57 -6.21 -15.13
N GLY A 109 3.50 -5.37 -14.72
CA GLY A 109 3.23 -4.10 -14.05
C GLY A 109 4.45 -3.19 -14.05
N ALA A 110 4.21 -1.88 -14.16
CA ALA A 110 5.26 -0.88 -14.10
C ALA A 110 4.90 0.19 -13.08
N ALA A 111 5.80 0.40 -12.12
CA ALA A 111 5.66 1.41 -11.06
C ALA A 111 6.83 2.41 -11.11
N SER A 112 6.76 3.42 -10.25
CA SER A 112 7.79 4.47 -10.14
C SER A 112 9.16 3.94 -9.75
N ILE A 113 9.22 2.90 -8.93
CA ILE A 113 10.47 2.34 -8.38
C ILE A 113 10.87 1.01 -9.00
N ALA A 114 9.93 0.29 -9.63
CA ALA A 114 10.15 -1.06 -10.13
C ALA A 114 9.32 -1.39 -11.37
N GLN A 115 9.71 -2.45 -12.05
CA GLN A 115 8.93 -3.13 -13.08
C GLN A 115 8.83 -4.62 -12.73
N VAL A 116 7.69 -5.23 -13.00
CA VAL A 116 7.47 -6.67 -12.81
C VAL A 116 7.33 -7.32 -14.17
N HIS A 117 8.11 -8.37 -14.41
CA HIS A 117 8.07 -9.16 -15.63
C HIS A 117 7.77 -10.62 -15.32
N GLU A 118 7.12 -11.30 -16.23
CA GLU A 118 7.12 -12.74 -16.27
C GLU A 118 8.46 -13.23 -16.80
N ALA A 119 8.96 -14.34 -16.23
CA ALA A 119 10.17 -15.00 -16.70
C ALA A 119 10.05 -16.53 -16.52
N GLU A 120 10.88 -17.25 -17.24
CA GLU A 120 11.02 -18.69 -17.13
C GLU A 120 12.43 -19.02 -16.64
N LEU A 121 12.53 -19.81 -15.57
CA LEU A 121 13.80 -20.34 -15.09
C LEU A 121 14.35 -21.42 -16.03
N LEU A 122 15.63 -21.78 -15.87
CA LEU A 122 16.28 -22.79 -16.73
C LEU A 122 15.63 -24.18 -16.64
N ASP A 123 14.92 -24.48 -15.56
CA ASP A 123 14.18 -25.75 -15.38
C ASP A 123 12.72 -25.67 -15.92
N GLY A 124 12.33 -24.58 -16.52
CA GLY A 124 10.99 -24.36 -17.05
C GLY A 124 9.97 -23.79 -16.05
N THR A 125 10.37 -23.47 -14.83
CA THR A 125 9.48 -22.88 -13.83
C THR A 125 9.14 -21.43 -14.20
N ARG A 126 7.86 -21.10 -14.29
CA ARG A 126 7.38 -19.71 -14.52
C ARG A 126 7.48 -18.91 -13.22
N VAL A 127 8.05 -17.72 -13.31
CA VAL A 127 8.25 -16.80 -12.17
C VAL A 127 7.86 -15.38 -12.54
N ALA A 128 7.48 -14.60 -11.55
CA ALA A 128 7.40 -13.13 -11.66
C ALA A 128 8.67 -12.54 -11.06
N ILE A 129 9.33 -11.65 -11.80
CA ILE A 129 10.53 -10.96 -11.36
C ILE A 129 10.20 -9.46 -11.19
N LYS A 130 10.30 -8.96 -9.98
CA LYS A 130 10.18 -7.54 -9.66
C LYS A 130 11.58 -6.95 -9.63
N ILE A 131 11.83 -6.00 -10.53
CA ILE A 131 13.17 -5.44 -10.79
C ILE A 131 13.15 -3.97 -10.44
N GLN A 132 14.03 -3.55 -9.54
CA GLN A 132 14.17 -2.15 -9.17
C GLN A 132 14.74 -1.34 -10.34
N ARG A 133 14.25 -0.12 -10.50
CA ARG A 133 14.81 0.80 -11.50
C ARG A 133 16.23 1.19 -11.11
N PRO A 134 17.15 1.27 -12.08
CA PRO A 134 18.53 1.67 -11.77
C PRO A 134 18.57 3.06 -11.16
N ASP A 135 19.52 3.28 -10.26
CA ASP A 135 19.81 4.55 -9.60
C ASP A 135 18.65 5.21 -8.83
N ILE A 136 17.49 4.53 -8.69
CA ILE A 136 16.32 5.14 -8.05
C ILE A 136 16.62 5.59 -6.61
N TYR A 137 17.37 4.79 -5.86
CA TYR A 137 17.76 5.12 -4.49
C TYR A 137 18.62 6.38 -4.45
N SER A 138 19.70 6.43 -5.23
CA SER A 138 20.64 7.56 -5.26
C SER A 138 19.99 8.85 -5.77
N VAL A 139 19.10 8.74 -6.75
CA VAL A 139 18.32 9.88 -7.28
C VAL A 139 17.37 10.42 -6.21
N MET A 140 16.62 9.55 -5.53
CA MET A 140 15.69 9.97 -4.47
C MET A 140 16.41 10.52 -3.26
N GLU A 141 17.50 9.90 -2.80
CA GLU A 141 18.32 10.38 -1.69
C GLU A 141 18.85 11.78 -1.97
N ARG A 142 19.39 11.99 -3.17
CA ARG A 142 19.86 13.30 -3.63
C ARG A 142 18.75 14.34 -3.59
N ASP A 143 17.59 14.04 -4.16
CA ASP A 143 16.48 15.00 -4.21
C ASP A 143 15.93 15.30 -2.80
N VAL A 144 15.87 14.32 -1.89
CA VAL A 144 15.50 14.51 -0.49
C VAL A 144 16.51 15.41 0.23
N ARG A 145 17.80 15.22 0.02
CA ARG A 145 18.83 16.10 0.55
C ARG A 145 18.69 17.54 0.03
N LEU A 146 18.44 17.69 -1.25
CA LEU A 146 18.31 19.01 -1.89
C LEU A 146 17.03 19.74 -1.48
N ILE A 147 15.88 19.05 -1.26
CA ILE A 147 14.68 19.72 -0.76
C ILE A 147 14.88 20.24 0.68
N LYS A 148 15.56 19.48 1.55
CA LYS A 148 15.88 19.96 2.90
C LYS A 148 16.77 21.22 2.86
N ALA A 149 17.75 21.24 1.95
CA ALA A 149 18.56 22.43 1.73
C ALA A 149 17.74 23.61 1.21
N ALA A 150 16.83 23.36 0.24
CA ALA A 150 15.95 24.39 -0.32
C ALA A 150 15.02 24.98 0.75
N LEU A 151 14.41 24.16 1.61
CA LEU A 151 13.56 24.62 2.72
C LEU A 151 14.34 25.50 3.71
N SER A 152 15.59 25.15 3.99
CA SER A 152 16.49 25.97 4.84
C SER A 152 16.78 27.33 4.20
N ILE A 153 16.98 27.39 2.88
CA ILE A 153 17.21 28.63 2.13
C ILE A 153 15.98 29.53 2.15
N VAL A 154 14.79 28.92 1.99
CA VAL A 154 13.52 29.65 2.01
C VAL A 154 13.08 30.00 3.44
N LYS A 155 13.85 29.53 4.46
CA LYS A 155 13.56 29.69 5.91
C LYS A 155 12.19 29.12 6.32
N LEU A 156 11.74 28.10 5.63
CA LEU A 156 10.50 27.42 5.93
C LEU A 156 10.80 26.28 6.91
N LYS A 157 10.42 26.44 8.17
CA LYS A 157 10.61 25.42 9.21
C LYS A 157 9.31 24.71 9.60
N LYS A 158 8.18 25.42 9.51
CA LYS A 158 6.87 24.91 9.96
C LYS A 158 5.76 25.36 9.02
N ILE A 159 4.76 24.52 8.84
CA ILE A 159 3.47 24.85 8.26
C ILE A 159 2.49 24.93 9.45
N ASP A 160 1.69 25.99 9.54
CA ASP A 160 0.65 26.21 10.56
C ASP A 160 1.12 26.09 12.03
N ASN A 161 2.40 26.36 12.32
CA ASN A 161 3.03 26.27 13.66
C ASN A 161 2.98 24.90 14.35
N VAL A 162 2.52 23.85 13.68
CA VAL A 162 2.29 22.52 14.29
C VAL A 162 3.27 21.48 13.79
N MET A 163 3.71 21.53 12.52
CA MET A 163 4.46 20.47 11.90
C MET A 163 5.84 20.92 11.44
N ASP A 164 6.90 20.20 11.85
CA ASP A 164 8.24 20.37 11.30
C ASP A 164 8.34 19.66 9.96
N ILE A 165 8.54 20.43 8.88
CA ILE A 165 8.59 19.89 7.50
C ILE A 165 9.81 18.99 7.33
N GLY A 166 10.90 19.27 8.06
CA GLY A 166 12.11 18.46 8.01
C GLY A 166 11.87 17.04 8.53
N ASP A 167 11.22 16.94 9.69
CA ASP A 167 10.86 15.65 10.29
C ASP A 167 9.90 14.87 9.39
N THR A 168 8.92 15.56 8.79
CA THR A 168 7.99 14.97 7.81
C THR A 168 8.71 14.36 6.61
N ILE A 169 9.67 15.09 6.04
CA ILE A 169 10.46 14.59 4.90
C ILE A 169 11.29 13.37 5.33
N ASP A 170 11.82 13.37 6.55
CA ASP A 170 12.56 12.23 7.07
C ASP A 170 11.69 10.99 7.24
N GLU A 171 10.46 11.15 7.74
CA GLU A 171 9.50 10.05 7.85
C GLU A 171 9.12 9.48 6.49
N VAL A 172 8.77 10.34 5.53
CA VAL A 172 8.41 9.91 4.17
C VAL A 172 9.59 9.24 3.47
N TRP A 173 10.81 9.75 3.69
CA TRP A 173 12.03 9.14 3.15
C TRP A 173 12.30 7.77 3.77
N ALA A 174 12.12 7.60 5.07
CA ALA A 174 12.24 6.29 5.72
C ALA A 174 11.26 5.26 5.13
N VAL A 175 10.03 5.65 4.86
CA VAL A 175 9.03 4.77 4.18
C VAL A 175 9.47 4.45 2.75
N ALA A 176 9.99 5.44 2.00
CA ALA A 176 10.50 5.21 0.65
C ALA A 176 11.67 4.22 0.62
N GLN A 177 12.57 4.29 1.61
CA GLN A 177 13.67 3.35 1.75
C GLN A 177 13.18 1.92 2.05
N GLU A 178 12.15 1.78 2.89
CA GLU A 178 11.53 0.49 3.18
C GLU A 178 10.89 -0.12 1.93
N GLU A 179 10.23 0.67 1.09
CA GLU A 179 9.58 0.23 -0.14
C GLU A 179 10.60 -0.16 -1.23
N MET A 180 11.80 0.40 -1.19
CA MET A 180 12.89 0.06 -2.10
C MET A 180 13.70 -1.18 -1.66
N ASP A 181 13.40 -1.79 -0.55
CA ASP A 181 14.11 -2.95 0.00
C ASP A 181 13.29 -4.23 -0.25
N PHE A 182 13.58 -4.94 -1.33
CA PHE A 182 12.83 -6.15 -1.69
C PHE A 182 13.11 -7.36 -0.78
N GLU A 183 14.19 -7.36 0.00
CA GLU A 183 14.38 -8.38 1.04
C GLU A 183 13.30 -8.29 2.11
N ARG A 184 12.87 -7.06 2.46
CA ARG A 184 11.75 -6.84 3.40
C ARG A 184 10.42 -7.31 2.81
N GLU A 185 10.18 -7.08 1.52
CA GLU A 185 8.98 -7.60 0.85
C GLU A 185 8.99 -9.13 0.84
N ALA A 186 10.13 -9.76 0.55
CA ALA A 186 10.30 -11.21 0.64
C ALA A 186 10.02 -11.76 2.04
N GLU A 187 10.49 -11.09 3.10
CA GLU A 187 10.17 -11.43 4.49
C GLU A 187 8.67 -11.31 4.79
N ASN A 188 8.03 -10.24 4.31
CA ASN A 188 6.60 -10.04 4.47
C ASN A 188 5.80 -11.16 3.80
N ILE A 189 6.18 -11.55 2.57
CA ILE A 189 5.58 -12.66 1.83
C ILE A 189 5.67 -13.95 2.64
N ARG A 190 6.86 -14.31 3.14
CA ARG A 190 7.05 -15.53 3.97
C ARG A 190 6.16 -15.50 5.20
N ARG A 191 6.11 -14.39 5.91
CA ARG A 191 5.26 -14.24 7.11
C ARG A 191 3.78 -14.36 6.80
N VAL A 192 3.31 -13.75 5.69
CA VAL A 192 1.90 -13.90 5.27
C VAL A 192 1.62 -15.34 4.91
N ARG A 193 2.50 -16.03 4.20
CA ARG A 193 2.36 -17.47 3.89
C ARG A 193 2.20 -18.33 5.14
N GLU A 194 3.01 -18.08 6.18
CA GLU A 194 2.88 -18.75 7.48
C GLU A 194 1.52 -18.46 8.13
N ASN A 195 1.08 -17.20 8.10
CA ASN A 195 -0.18 -16.78 8.70
C ASN A 195 -1.41 -17.40 8.03
N ILE A 196 -1.36 -17.62 6.70
CA ILE A 196 -2.46 -18.21 5.93
C ILE A 196 -2.41 -19.73 5.85
N GLU A 197 -1.41 -20.39 6.45
CA GLU A 197 -1.30 -21.84 6.43
C GLU A 197 -2.58 -22.53 6.90
N GLY A 198 -3.12 -23.43 6.08
CA GLY A 198 -4.36 -24.16 6.31
C GLY A 198 -5.64 -23.38 6.01
N ILE A 199 -5.56 -22.18 5.43
CA ILE A 199 -6.70 -21.46 4.86
C ILE A 199 -6.76 -21.79 3.36
N LYS A 200 -7.87 -22.43 2.92
CA LYS A 200 -7.96 -22.98 1.57
C LYS A 200 -8.30 -21.96 0.49
N TYR A 201 -8.90 -20.84 0.85
CA TYR A 201 -9.38 -19.81 -0.08
C TYR A 201 -8.43 -18.60 -0.19
N VAL A 202 -7.24 -18.67 0.40
CA VAL A 202 -6.23 -17.61 0.32
C VAL A 202 -4.90 -18.20 -0.09
N TYR A 203 -4.16 -17.46 -0.87
CA TYR A 203 -2.82 -17.81 -1.33
C TYR A 203 -1.91 -16.59 -1.33
N CYS A 204 -0.62 -16.83 -1.34
CA CYS A 204 0.42 -15.85 -1.52
C CYS A 204 1.57 -16.53 -2.26
N PRO A 205 2.18 -15.90 -3.29
CA PRO A 205 3.25 -16.45 -4.08
C PRO A 205 4.41 -16.96 -3.23
N ARG A 206 5.09 -18.00 -3.67
CA ARG A 206 6.33 -18.45 -3.06
C ARG A 206 7.48 -17.57 -3.53
N VAL A 207 8.34 -17.16 -2.62
CA VAL A 207 9.60 -16.47 -2.93
C VAL A 207 10.67 -17.48 -3.29
N PHE A 208 11.48 -17.17 -4.29
CA PHE A 208 12.70 -17.91 -4.65
C PHE A 208 13.88 -17.20 -3.98
N ASP A 209 14.17 -17.60 -2.75
CA ASP A 209 15.14 -16.92 -1.87
C ASP A 209 16.55 -16.87 -2.47
N GLU A 210 16.96 -17.95 -3.16
CA GLU A 210 18.28 -18.06 -3.79
C GLU A 210 18.46 -17.11 -4.98
N LEU A 211 17.35 -16.60 -5.54
CA LEU A 211 17.33 -15.67 -6.66
C LEU A 211 16.91 -14.25 -6.25
N SER A 212 16.40 -14.08 -5.04
CA SER A 212 15.95 -12.77 -4.56
C SER A 212 17.10 -12.04 -3.89
N THR A 213 17.18 -10.74 -4.18
CA THR A 213 18.19 -9.81 -3.65
C THR A 213 17.48 -8.55 -3.12
N LYS A 214 18.26 -7.58 -2.68
CA LYS A 214 17.73 -6.27 -2.29
C LYS A 214 17.04 -5.54 -3.45
N HIS A 215 17.45 -5.77 -4.69
CA HIS A 215 17.01 -5.04 -5.87
C HIS A 215 16.19 -5.88 -6.86
N ILE A 216 16.18 -7.20 -6.71
CA ILE A 216 15.38 -8.14 -7.51
C ILE A 216 14.63 -9.08 -6.58
N LEU A 217 13.29 -9.12 -6.70
CA LEU A 217 12.47 -10.12 -6.04
C LEU A 217 11.96 -11.11 -7.06
N VAL A 218 12.27 -12.40 -6.85
CA VAL A 218 11.80 -13.49 -7.68
C VAL A 218 10.75 -14.28 -6.90
N MET A 219 9.56 -14.38 -7.46
CA MET A 219 8.43 -15.07 -6.84
C MET A 219 7.68 -15.92 -7.86
N GLU A 220 6.87 -16.83 -7.37
CA GLU A 220 5.99 -17.66 -8.18
C GLU A 220 5.10 -16.79 -9.07
N TYR A 221 5.02 -17.13 -10.36
CA TYR A 221 4.08 -16.48 -11.26
C TYR A 221 2.65 -16.92 -10.92
N ILE A 222 1.77 -15.95 -10.77
CA ILE A 222 0.36 -16.17 -10.51
C ILE A 222 -0.43 -15.59 -11.69
N GLY A 223 -1.17 -16.44 -12.36
CA GLY A 223 -2.17 -16.07 -13.36
C GLY A 223 -3.44 -15.54 -12.71
N GLY A 224 -4.57 -15.94 -13.27
CA GLY A 224 -5.91 -15.62 -12.74
C GLY A 224 -6.36 -14.19 -13.04
N VAL A 225 -7.51 -13.82 -12.47
CA VAL A 225 -8.25 -12.59 -12.77
C VAL A 225 -7.97 -11.51 -11.74
N GLU A 226 -7.79 -10.29 -12.19
CA GLU A 226 -7.69 -9.14 -11.27
C GLU A 226 -9.00 -8.93 -10.50
N LEU A 227 -8.90 -8.57 -9.24
CA LEU A 227 -10.07 -8.35 -8.41
C LEU A 227 -10.99 -7.22 -8.92
N THR A 228 -10.46 -6.31 -9.75
CA THR A 228 -11.22 -5.24 -10.41
C THR A 228 -12.00 -5.71 -11.62
N ASP A 229 -11.61 -6.80 -12.27
CA ASP A 229 -12.25 -7.28 -13.49
C ASP A 229 -13.47 -8.16 -13.16
N LYS A 230 -14.55 -7.45 -12.83
CA LYS A 230 -15.83 -8.06 -12.50
C LYS A 230 -16.37 -8.96 -13.61
N ALA A 231 -16.20 -8.56 -14.87
CA ALA A 231 -16.72 -9.31 -16.01
C ALA A 231 -15.98 -10.64 -16.16
N ALA A 232 -14.66 -10.62 -16.11
CA ALA A 232 -13.84 -11.82 -16.18
C ALA A 232 -14.08 -12.76 -14.97
N LEU A 233 -14.28 -12.20 -13.76
CA LEU A 233 -14.61 -13.02 -12.58
C LEU A 233 -15.97 -13.75 -12.78
N GLU A 234 -17.00 -13.06 -13.28
CA GLU A 234 -18.31 -13.64 -13.54
C GLU A 234 -18.23 -14.67 -14.70
N GLU A 235 -17.41 -14.43 -15.73
CA GLU A 235 -17.17 -15.36 -16.82
C GLU A 235 -16.49 -16.65 -16.35
N CYS A 236 -15.52 -16.53 -15.44
CA CYS A 236 -14.92 -17.70 -14.77
C CYS A 236 -15.88 -18.40 -13.79
N GLY A 237 -17.08 -17.86 -13.58
CA GLY A 237 -18.12 -18.44 -12.72
C GLY A 237 -17.94 -18.18 -11.23
N TYR A 238 -17.15 -17.18 -10.86
CA TYR A 238 -17.01 -16.75 -9.47
C TYR A 238 -18.26 -16.01 -8.99
N ASP A 239 -18.71 -16.30 -7.77
CA ASP A 239 -19.73 -15.50 -7.07
C ASP A 239 -19.04 -14.30 -6.40
N LEU A 240 -19.32 -13.10 -6.91
CA LEU A 240 -18.69 -11.86 -6.41
C LEU A 240 -18.99 -11.60 -4.94
N GLN A 241 -20.14 -12.02 -4.41
CA GLN A 241 -20.48 -11.88 -2.99
C GLN A 241 -19.64 -12.85 -2.14
N GLU A 242 -19.39 -14.06 -2.64
CA GLU A 242 -18.49 -15.02 -1.99
C GLU A 242 -17.06 -14.50 -1.98
N VAL A 243 -16.56 -13.98 -3.11
CA VAL A 243 -15.25 -13.36 -3.24
C VAL A 243 -15.08 -12.24 -2.22
N CYS A 244 -16.02 -11.28 -2.19
CA CYS A 244 -15.99 -10.17 -1.21
C CYS A 244 -16.00 -10.67 0.23
N THR A 245 -16.88 -11.64 0.55
CA THR A 245 -16.98 -12.18 1.90
C THR A 245 -15.66 -12.82 2.37
N LYS A 246 -15.03 -13.60 1.50
CA LYS A 246 -13.74 -14.25 1.81
C LYS A 246 -12.59 -13.26 1.86
N PHE A 247 -12.57 -12.26 0.99
CA PHE A 247 -11.62 -11.16 1.02
C PHE A 247 -11.67 -10.40 2.34
N ILE A 248 -12.88 -9.98 2.76
CA ILE A 248 -13.10 -9.29 4.03
C ILE A 248 -12.67 -10.17 5.21
N ASN A 249 -13.08 -11.44 5.25
CA ASN A 249 -12.74 -12.35 6.34
C ASN A 249 -11.24 -12.56 6.48
N ASN A 250 -10.51 -12.70 5.37
CA ASN A 250 -9.06 -12.80 5.41
C ASN A 250 -8.42 -11.50 5.91
N TYR A 251 -8.92 -10.35 5.45
CA TYR A 251 -8.42 -9.07 5.89
C TYR A 251 -8.63 -8.83 7.40
N ILE A 252 -9.83 -9.16 7.90
CA ILE A 252 -10.12 -9.10 9.35
C ILE A 252 -9.14 -9.98 10.14
N LYS A 253 -8.86 -11.19 9.66
CA LYS A 253 -7.89 -12.08 10.28
C LYS A 253 -6.50 -11.44 10.36
N GLN A 254 -6.05 -10.79 9.30
CA GLN A 254 -4.73 -10.16 9.26
C GLN A 254 -4.55 -9.14 10.40
N PHE A 255 -5.53 -8.27 10.67
CA PHE A 255 -5.40 -7.29 11.74
C PHE A 255 -5.80 -7.83 13.11
N ALA A 256 -6.88 -8.63 13.20
CA ALA A 256 -7.45 -9.04 14.49
C ALA A 256 -6.73 -10.23 15.13
N GLU A 257 -6.09 -11.10 14.33
CA GLU A 257 -5.42 -12.32 14.78
C GLU A 257 -3.92 -12.26 14.56
N ASP A 258 -3.50 -11.99 13.31
CA ASP A 258 -2.09 -11.99 12.92
C ASP A 258 -1.39 -10.72 13.37
N ARG A 259 -2.14 -9.62 13.56
CA ARG A 259 -1.62 -8.29 13.88
C ARG A 259 -0.56 -7.83 12.89
N PHE A 260 -0.69 -8.36 11.70
CA PHE A 260 0.15 -8.11 10.55
C PHE A 260 -0.75 -8.07 9.32
N PHE A 261 -1.01 -6.88 8.79
CA PHE A 261 -2.04 -6.64 7.79
C PHE A 261 -1.50 -5.87 6.60
N HIS A 262 -2.11 -6.10 5.45
CA HIS A 262 -1.81 -5.34 4.24
C HIS A 262 -2.23 -3.88 4.41
N ALA A 263 -1.28 -2.95 4.33
CA ALA A 263 -1.54 -1.53 4.54
C ALA A 263 -2.07 -0.81 3.29
N ASP A 264 -1.94 -1.42 2.11
CA ASP A 264 -2.47 -0.94 0.83
C ASP A 264 -3.19 -2.06 0.06
N PRO A 265 -4.35 -2.57 0.55
CA PRO A 265 -5.10 -3.66 -0.08
C PRO A 265 -5.83 -3.19 -1.36
N HIS A 266 -5.12 -2.44 -2.21
CA HIS A 266 -5.63 -2.00 -3.49
C HIS A 266 -5.96 -3.22 -4.35
N PRO A 267 -7.07 -3.21 -5.10
CA PRO A 267 -7.49 -4.39 -5.86
C PRO A 267 -6.46 -4.83 -6.92
N GLY A 268 -5.61 -3.93 -7.41
CA GLY A 268 -4.48 -4.28 -8.29
C GLY A 268 -3.40 -5.15 -7.63
N ASN A 269 -3.38 -5.20 -6.28
CA ASN A 269 -2.49 -6.07 -5.50
C ASN A 269 -3.13 -7.41 -5.14
N VAL A 270 -4.33 -7.69 -5.68
CA VAL A 270 -5.11 -8.88 -5.36
C VAL A 270 -5.64 -9.54 -6.64
N ARG A 271 -5.41 -10.84 -6.77
CA ARG A 271 -6.00 -11.65 -7.84
C ARG A 271 -6.89 -12.75 -7.27
N VAL A 272 -7.77 -13.25 -8.12
CA VAL A 272 -8.51 -14.49 -7.87
C VAL A 272 -7.94 -15.55 -8.82
N TRP A 273 -7.41 -16.62 -8.25
CA TRP A 273 -6.74 -17.69 -9.00
C TRP A 273 -7.00 -19.05 -8.34
N ASP A 274 -7.38 -20.04 -9.14
CA ASP A 274 -7.63 -21.44 -8.70
C ASP A 274 -8.50 -21.49 -7.42
N GLY A 275 -9.62 -20.76 -7.45
CA GLY A 275 -10.56 -20.70 -6.32
C GLY A 275 -10.02 -20.01 -5.08
N ARG A 276 -8.96 -19.21 -5.19
CA ARG A 276 -8.27 -18.55 -4.08
C ARG A 276 -8.11 -17.05 -4.32
N ILE A 277 -8.18 -16.29 -3.25
CA ILE A 277 -7.77 -14.90 -3.22
C ILE A 277 -6.25 -14.87 -3.04
N VAL A 278 -5.55 -14.21 -3.92
CA VAL A 278 -4.08 -14.16 -3.94
C VAL A 278 -3.60 -12.74 -3.67
N TRP A 279 -2.77 -12.59 -2.64
CA TRP A 279 -2.08 -11.34 -2.33
C TRP A 279 -0.74 -11.31 -3.07
N LEU A 280 -0.51 -10.29 -3.94
CA LEU A 280 0.66 -10.22 -4.81
C LEU A 280 1.75 -9.30 -4.30
N ASP A 281 1.43 -8.03 -4.02
CA ASP A 281 2.38 -7.02 -3.54
C ASP A 281 2.26 -6.91 -2.02
N LEU A 282 3.31 -7.24 -1.29
CA LEU A 282 3.38 -7.17 0.17
C LEU A 282 4.49 -6.22 0.65
N GLY A 283 4.88 -5.27 -0.21
CA GLY A 283 5.87 -4.24 0.12
C GLY A 283 5.44 -3.39 1.31
N MET A 284 4.14 -3.13 1.44
CA MET A 284 3.60 -2.28 2.49
C MET A 284 2.71 -3.06 3.47
N MET A 285 3.26 -3.37 4.64
CA MET A 285 2.57 -4.11 5.70
C MET A 285 2.49 -3.31 7.00
N GLY A 286 1.30 -3.28 7.59
CA GLY A 286 1.06 -2.70 8.91
C GLY A 286 1.27 -3.73 10.04
N ARG A 287 1.70 -3.25 11.19
CA ARG A 287 1.90 -4.08 12.41
C ARG A 287 1.17 -3.44 13.58
N LEU A 288 0.39 -4.24 14.30
CA LEU A 288 -0.29 -3.85 15.53
C LEU A 288 0.36 -4.54 16.73
N THR A 289 0.44 -3.82 17.84
CA THR A 289 0.75 -4.45 19.11
C THR A 289 -0.44 -5.29 19.58
N ALA A 290 -0.24 -6.15 20.58
CA ALA A 290 -1.33 -6.92 21.16
C ALA A 290 -2.38 -6.00 21.81
N ASP A 291 -1.91 -4.91 22.42
CA ASP A 291 -2.75 -3.93 23.09
C ASP A 291 -3.55 -3.11 22.05
N ASP A 292 -2.95 -2.66 20.97
CA ASP A 292 -3.65 -1.97 19.88
C ASP A 292 -4.78 -2.81 19.30
N ALA A 293 -4.50 -4.09 19.00
CA ALA A 293 -5.50 -5.00 18.45
C ALA A 293 -6.67 -5.23 19.42
N GLU A 294 -6.42 -5.29 20.72
CA GLU A 294 -7.49 -5.43 21.70
C GLU A 294 -8.28 -4.12 21.86
N LEU A 295 -7.60 -2.97 21.89
CA LEU A 295 -8.24 -1.66 21.95
C LEU A 295 -9.11 -1.38 20.69
N ILE A 296 -8.67 -1.78 19.50
CA ILE A 296 -9.49 -1.72 18.27
C ILE A 296 -10.80 -2.52 18.45
N LYS A 297 -10.73 -3.72 19.02
CA LYS A 297 -11.95 -4.52 19.29
C LYS A 297 -12.88 -3.84 20.26
N VAL A 298 -12.33 -3.20 21.30
CA VAL A 298 -13.12 -2.39 22.26
C VAL A 298 -13.78 -1.21 21.55
N CYS A 299 -13.05 -0.48 20.71
CA CYS A 299 -13.60 0.60 19.88
C CYS A 299 -14.76 0.11 19.00
N MET A 300 -14.55 -0.99 18.28
CA MET A 300 -15.59 -1.55 17.40
C MET A 300 -16.84 -1.95 18.22
N LYS A 301 -16.66 -2.64 19.35
CA LYS A 301 -17.77 -2.98 20.23
C LYS A 301 -18.50 -1.74 20.74
N ALA A 302 -17.78 -0.71 21.14
CA ALA A 302 -18.34 0.55 21.63
C ALA A 302 -19.17 1.26 20.55
N ILE A 303 -18.71 1.27 19.30
CA ILE A 303 -19.44 1.78 18.14
C ILE A 303 -20.78 1.01 17.98
N PHE A 304 -20.74 -0.32 17.94
CA PHE A 304 -21.95 -1.13 17.78
C PHE A 304 -22.95 -1.00 18.96
N SER A 305 -22.46 -0.81 20.19
CA SER A 305 -23.29 -0.61 21.37
C SER A 305 -23.67 0.86 21.63
N ASN A 306 -23.22 1.79 20.78
CA ASN A 306 -23.37 3.24 20.98
C ASN A 306 -22.84 3.74 22.33
N ASP A 307 -21.77 3.12 22.82
CA ASP A 307 -21.10 3.50 24.06
C ASP A 307 -19.99 4.53 23.76
N TYR A 308 -20.40 5.81 23.67
CA TYR A 308 -19.49 6.90 23.34
C TYR A 308 -18.38 7.11 24.39
N ILE A 309 -18.63 6.76 25.67
CA ILE A 309 -17.63 6.90 26.74
C ILE A 309 -16.52 5.90 26.53
N SER A 310 -16.86 4.60 26.38
CA SER A 310 -15.87 3.55 26.11
C SER A 310 -15.12 3.81 24.81
N PHE A 311 -15.80 4.34 23.79
CA PHE A 311 -15.16 4.70 22.52
C PHE A 311 -14.13 5.83 22.72
N ALA A 312 -14.55 6.95 23.33
CA ALA A 312 -13.70 8.09 23.59
C ALA A 312 -12.49 7.76 24.47
N ASP A 313 -12.71 7.02 25.56
CA ASP A 313 -11.63 6.55 26.44
C ASP A 313 -10.64 5.65 25.72
N THR A 314 -11.13 4.79 24.80
CA THR A 314 -10.27 3.88 24.06
C THR A 314 -9.42 4.64 23.04
N VAL A 315 -9.97 5.65 22.38
CA VAL A 315 -9.21 6.54 21.48
C VAL A 315 -8.08 7.24 22.25
N LEU A 316 -8.36 7.78 23.47
CA LEU A 316 -7.32 8.40 24.30
C LEU A 316 -6.25 7.40 24.79
N LYS A 317 -6.58 6.13 24.93
CA LYS A 317 -5.59 5.07 25.28
C LYS A 317 -4.69 4.69 24.10
N ILE A 318 -5.21 4.74 22.87
CA ILE A 318 -4.44 4.43 21.68
C ILE A 318 -3.54 5.59 21.29
N CYS A 319 -3.99 6.84 21.51
CA CYS A 319 -3.38 8.04 20.99
C CYS A 319 -2.62 8.81 22.08
N GLU A 320 -1.54 9.49 21.69
CA GLU A 320 -0.85 10.44 22.57
C GLU A 320 -1.67 11.73 22.67
N HIS A 321 -1.83 12.25 23.88
CA HIS A 321 -2.57 13.50 24.11
C HIS A 321 -2.01 14.29 25.31
N ASP A 322 -2.29 15.58 25.35
CA ASP A 322 -1.93 16.42 26.47
C ASP A 322 -2.69 16.00 27.74
N PRO A 323 -2.04 15.83 28.90
CA PRO A 323 -2.72 15.57 30.17
C PRO A 323 -3.75 16.65 30.57
N GLY A 324 -3.57 17.87 30.06
CA GLY A 324 -4.48 19.01 30.28
C GLY A 324 -5.66 19.10 29.31
N LEU A 325 -5.89 18.04 28.50
CA LEU A 325 -7.02 17.96 27.56
C LEU A 325 -8.35 18.29 28.26
N ASP A 326 -9.15 19.19 27.65
CA ASP A 326 -10.54 19.45 28.08
C ASP A 326 -11.40 18.20 27.78
N ARG A 327 -11.49 17.32 28.79
CA ARG A 327 -12.21 16.04 28.66
C ARG A 327 -13.71 16.24 28.45
N GLU A 328 -14.33 17.24 29.04
CA GLU A 328 -15.77 17.48 28.93
C GLU A 328 -16.11 17.83 27.47
N ALA A 329 -15.45 18.85 26.91
CA ALA A 329 -15.61 19.22 25.51
C ALA A 329 -15.29 18.08 24.55
N TYR A 330 -14.25 17.27 24.84
CA TYR A 330 -13.88 16.11 24.05
C TYR A 330 -14.98 15.03 24.04
N TYR A 331 -15.52 14.66 25.21
CA TYR A 331 -16.60 13.67 25.31
C TYR A 331 -17.87 14.14 24.60
N GLU A 332 -18.24 15.42 24.73
CA GLU A 332 -19.37 15.99 23.99
C GLU A 332 -19.17 15.87 22.47
N ARG A 333 -17.96 16.16 22.01
CA ARG A 333 -17.62 16.07 20.59
C ARG A 333 -17.66 14.62 20.08
N MET A 334 -17.16 13.67 20.86
CA MET A 334 -17.19 12.23 20.54
C MET A 334 -18.61 11.67 20.56
N ARG A 335 -19.46 12.14 21.48
CA ARG A 335 -20.89 11.81 21.48
C ARG A 335 -21.57 12.28 20.21
N ALA A 336 -21.41 13.56 19.86
CA ALA A 336 -21.98 14.12 18.64
C ALA A 336 -21.50 13.37 17.37
N TYR A 337 -20.23 12.95 17.37
CA TYR A 337 -19.66 12.12 16.31
C TYR A 337 -20.37 10.78 16.17
N LEU A 338 -20.52 9.99 17.23
CA LEU A 338 -21.22 8.70 17.17
C LEU A 338 -22.71 8.86 16.85
N ASP A 339 -23.40 9.88 17.42
CA ASP A 339 -24.80 10.17 17.12
C ASP A 339 -25.00 10.49 15.63
N LYS A 340 -24.09 11.25 15.01
CA LYS A 340 -24.11 11.55 13.57
C LYS A 340 -24.13 10.26 12.73
N TYR A 341 -23.23 9.32 13.02
CA TYR A 341 -23.08 8.11 12.22
C TYR A 341 -24.10 7.02 12.55
N ARG A 342 -24.73 7.06 13.73
CA ARG A 342 -25.84 6.18 14.09
C ARG A 342 -27.11 6.44 13.29
N VAL A 343 -27.41 7.71 13.01
CA VAL A 343 -28.64 8.12 12.29
C VAL A 343 -28.56 7.84 10.80
N LEU A 344 -27.35 7.74 10.25
CA LEU A 344 -27.16 7.36 8.86
C LEU A 344 -27.48 5.87 8.71
N SER A 345 -28.56 5.53 8.01
CA SER A 345 -28.82 4.13 7.62
C SER A 345 -27.65 3.62 6.80
N MET A 346 -27.37 2.32 6.84
CA MET A 346 -26.23 1.70 6.12
C MET A 346 -26.21 2.03 4.60
N ALA A 347 -27.36 2.37 4.00
CA ALA A 347 -27.47 2.84 2.61
C ALA A 347 -27.09 4.32 2.42
N GLN A 348 -26.95 5.08 3.51
CA GLN A 348 -26.60 6.51 3.54
C GLN A 348 -25.29 6.76 4.28
N MET A 349 -24.60 5.70 4.73
CA MET A 349 -23.31 5.88 5.38
C MET A 349 -22.34 6.50 4.37
N SER A 350 -21.86 7.67 4.73
CA SER A 350 -20.62 8.22 4.19
C SER A 350 -19.55 7.14 4.20
N SER A 351 -18.68 7.14 3.20
CA SER A 351 -17.59 6.15 3.13
C SER A 351 -16.83 6.10 4.46
N THR A 352 -16.24 4.96 4.78
CA THR A 352 -15.35 4.82 5.96
C THR A 352 -14.33 5.96 6.01
N LEU A 353 -13.88 6.45 4.85
CA LEU A 353 -13.01 7.63 4.73
C LEU A 353 -13.59 8.90 5.38
N ASP A 354 -14.88 9.19 5.21
CA ASP A 354 -15.51 10.39 5.80
C ASP A 354 -15.66 10.25 7.31
N ILE A 355 -15.97 9.04 7.78
CA ILE A 355 -16.02 8.68 9.20
C ILE A 355 -14.66 8.98 9.86
N PHE A 356 -13.58 8.55 9.22
CA PHE A 356 -12.24 8.79 9.74
C PHE A 356 -11.78 10.23 9.58
N ALA A 357 -12.11 10.91 8.48
CA ALA A 357 -11.80 12.32 8.31
C ALA A 357 -12.38 13.16 9.44
N ASP A 358 -13.60 12.85 9.88
CA ASP A 358 -14.22 13.54 11.02
C ASP A 358 -13.53 13.21 12.35
N LEU A 359 -13.16 11.94 12.56
CA LEU A 359 -12.42 11.53 13.76
C LEU A 359 -11.02 12.17 13.79
N TYR A 360 -10.32 12.23 12.66
CA TYR A 360 -9.04 12.94 12.55
C TYR A 360 -9.16 14.42 12.82
N ARG A 361 -10.27 15.06 12.38
CA ARG A 361 -10.54 16.47 12.67
C ARG A 361 -10.71 16.69 14.17
N ILE A 362 -11.45 15.80 14.84
CA ILE A 362 -11.59 15.84 16.29
C ILE A 362 -10.22 15.66 16.96
N ALA A 363 -9.46 14.66 16.57
CA ALA A 363 -8.13 14.42 17.13
C ALA A 363 -7.23 15.66 17.01
N ARG A 364 -7.19 16.30 15.84
CA ARG A 364 -6.43 17.52 15.61
C ARG A 364 -6.92 18.70 16.45
N ASP A 365 -8.25 18.91 16.53
CA ASP A 365 -8.85 20.02 17.28
C ASP A 365 -8.51 19.94 18.77
N PHE A 366 -8.30 18.73 19.30
CA PHE A 366 -7.92 18.45 20.68
C PHE A 366 -6.42 18.16 20.90
N GLY A 367 -5.58 18.32 19.87
CA GLY A 367 -4.15 18.07 19.99
C GLY A 367 -3.78 16.59 20.23
N ILE A 368 -4.66 15.67 19.82
CA ILE A 368 -4.46 14.23 19.95
C ILE A 368 -3.65 13.73 18.76
N LYS A 369 -2.54 13.02 19.03
CA LYS A 369 -1.69 12.42 17.98
C LYS A 369 -2.08 10.98 17.74
N VAL A 370 -2.56 10.69 16.55
CA VAL A 370 -2.95 9.33 16.13
C VAL A 370 -1.69 8.55 15.72
N PRO A 371 -1.45 7.34 16.24
CA PRO A 371 -0.30 6.52 15.84
C PRO A 371 -0.34 6.13 14.36
N LYS A 372 0.82 6.05 13.72
CA LYS A 372 0.98 5.64 12.31
C LYS A 372 0.30 4.29 12.01
N SER A 373 0.40 3.31 12.91
CA SER A 373 -0.25 2.00 12.75
C SER A 373 -1.76 2.10 12.63
N MET A 374 -2.38 3.01 13.40
CA MET A 374 -3.83 3.26 13.32
C MET A 374 -4.22 3.93 12.02
N THR A 375 -3.45 4.93 11.57
CA THR A 375 -3.66 5.60 10.29
C THR A 375 -3.61 4.61 9.14
N MET A 376 -2.56 3.78 9.10
CA MET A 376 -2.41 2.73 8.09
C MET A 376 -3.59 1.74 8.12
N PHE A 377 -4.01 1.31 9.31
CA PHE A 377 -5.14 0.41 9.48
C PHE A 377 -6.44 1.00 8.92
N TRP A 378 -6.74 2.24 9.27
CA TRP A 378 -7.98 2.88 8.83
C TRP A 378 -8.00 3.13 7.32
N ARG A 379 -6.87 3.58 6.75
CA ARG A 379 -6.77 3.76 5.32
C ARG A 379 -6.97 2.45 4.56
N SER A 380 -6.31 1.39 4.99
CA SER A 380 -6.44 0.08 4.35
C SER A 380 -7.86 -0.48 4.45
N LEU A 381 -8.56 -0.23 5.57
CA LEU A 381 -9.98 -0.57 5.71
C LEU A 381 -10.85 0.20 4.70
N SER A 382 -10.57 1.47 4.47
CA SER A 382 -11.29 2.30 3.49
C SER A 382 -11.06 1.84 2.05
N ILE A 383 -9.83 1.44 1.70
CA ILE A 383 -9.51 0.89 0.38
C ILE A 383 -10.27 -0.43 0.16
N MET A 384 -10.27 -1.30 1.18
CA MET A 384 -11.02 -2.55 1.14
C MET A 384 -12.53 -2.31 0.97
N GLU A 385 -13.11 -1.35 1.70
CA GLU A 385 -14.52 -0.97 1.58
C GLU A 385 -14.85 -0.50 0.16
N GLY A 386 -14.02 0.38 -0.41
CA GLY A 386 -14.18 0.84 -1.79
C GLY A 386 -14.17 -0.33 -2.77
N THR A 387 -13.17 -1.22 -2.66
CA THR A 387 -13.06 -2.42 -3.50
C THR A 387 -14.30 -3.32 -3.40
N VAL A 388 -14.77 -3.57 -2.19
CA VAL A 388 -15.97 -4.40 -1.95
C VAL A 388 -17.23 -3.73 -2.49
N SER A 389 -17.37 -2.42 -2.30
CA SER A 389 -18.52 -1.65 -2.80
C SER A 389 -18.58 -1.66 -4.33
N ASP A 390 -17.44 -1.55 -5.00
CA ASP A 390 -17.35 -1.60 -6.45
C ASP A 390 -17.64 -3.01 -6.99
N LEU A 391 -17.08 -4.04 -6.35
CA LEU A 391 -17.21 -5.43 -6.79
C LEU A 391 -18.63 -5.98 -6.52
N SER A 392 -19.14 -5.81 -5.31
CA SER A 392 -20.45 -6.29 -4.87
C SER A 392 -21.13 -5.31 -3.92
N PRO A 393 -21.88 -4.31 -4.44
CA PRO A 393 -22.58 -3.30 -3.62
C PRO A 393 -23.58 -3.86 -2.60
N LYS A 394 -23.96 -5.12 -2.75
CA LYS A 394 -24.90 -5.82 -1.83
C LYS A 394 -24.21 -6.43 -0.61
N THR A 395 -22.88 -6.43 -0.58
CA THR A 395 -22.10 -7.04 0.51
C THR A 395 -22.12 -6.12 1.74
N ASP A 396 -22.68 -6.62 2.83
CA ASP A 396 -22.73 -5.91 4.10
C ASP A 396 -21.44 -6.13 4.91
N LEU A 397 -20.51 -5.19 4.78
CA LEU A 397 -19.22 -5.20 5.46
C LEU A 397 -19.38 -5.27 6.98
N ALA A 398 -20.28 -4.46 7.56
CA ALA A 398 -20.48 -4.41 9.00
C ALA A 398 -21.05 -5.72 9.56
N ALA A 399 -21.97 -6.36 8.82
CA ALA A 399 -22.49 -7.67 9.21
C ALA A 399 -21.40 -8.75 9.17
N ILE A 400 -20.49 -8.72 8.19
CA ILE A 400 -19.38 -9.68 8.11
C ILE A 400 -18.40 -9.46 9.26
N ILE A 401 -18.00 -8.21 9.53
CA ILE A 401 -17.14 -7.85 10.65
C ILE A 401 -17.78 -8.29 11.99
N GLY A 402 -19.04 -7.97 12.18
CA GLY A 402 -19.79 -8.35 13.40
C GLY A 402 -19.83 -9.86 13.62
N LYS A 403 -20.12 -10.64 12.57
CA LYS A 403 -20.09 -12.12 12.62
C LYS A 403 -18.70 -12.65 12.96
N HIS A 404 -17.65 -12.09 12.38
CA HIS A 404 -16.27 -12.50 12.65
C HIS A 404 -15.89 -12.27 14.11
N LEU A 405 -16.17 -11.07 14.63
CA LEU A 405 -15.89 -10.73 16.04
C LEU A 405 -16.71 -11.59 17.03
N ALA A 406 -17.97 -11.86 16.72
CA ALA A 406 -18.81 -12.75 17.54
C ALA A 406 -18.26 -14.18 17.55
N ALA A 407 -17.82 -14.72 16.41
CA ALA A 407 -17.20 -16.02 16.32
C ALA A 407 -15.90 -16.10 17.13
N GLN A 408 -15.06 -15.06 17.10
CA GLN A 408 -13.86 -14.99 17.94
C GLN A 408 -14.18 -15.00 19.45
N ALA A 409 -15.20 -14.25 19.86
CA ALA A 409 -15.63 -14.19 21.27
C ALA A 409 -16.12 -15.56 21.78
N LEU A 410 -16.88 -16.28 20.93
CA LEU A 410 -17.35 -17.65 21.25
C LEU A 410 -16.18 -18.62 21.42
N VAL A 411 -15.18 -18.59 20.54
CA VAL A 411 -14.00 -19.46 20.63
C VAL A 411 -13.18 -19.16 21.89
N LYS A 412 -13.00 -17.89 22.25
CA LYS A 412 -12.32 -17.49 23.50
C LYS A 412 -13.12 -17.91 24.74
N GLY A 413 -14.45 -17.84 24.74
CA GLY A 413 -15.33 -18.25 25.83
C GLY A 413 -15.35 -19.76 26.03
N VAL A 414 -15.28 -20.57 24.96
CA VAL A 414 -15.28 -22.04 25.03
C VAL A 414 -13.91 -22.61 25.37
N ALA A 415 -12.82 -21.92 25.00
CA ALA A 415 -11.44 -22.36 25.32
C ALA A 415 -11.13 -22.35 26.83
N GLY A 416 -11.97 -21.72 27.65
CA GLY A 416 -11.89 -21.79 29.12
C GLY A 416 -12.44 -23.06 29.71
N SER A 417 -13.14 -23.95 29.00
CA SER A 417 -13.84 -25.09 29.59
C SER A 417 -13.59 -26.48 28.97
N ILE A 418 -13.27 -26.63 27.70
CA ILE A 418 -12.99 -27.95 27.08
C ILE A 418 -12.15 -27.83 25.82
N THR A 419 -10.97 -28.47 25.89
CA THR A 419 -10.13 -28.99 24.80
C THR A 419 -9.62 -28.05 23.67
N LYS A 420 -8.29 -27.84 23.73
CA LYS A 420 -7.39 -27.70 22.59
C LYS A 420 -7.94 -28.32 21.29
N LYS A 421 -8.04 -27.51 20.22
CA LYS A 421 -8.15 -27.95 18.80
C LYS A 421 -9.51 -27.86 18.09
N ILE A 422 -10.43 -27.01 18.45
CA ILE A 422 -11.28 -26.47 17.40
C ILE A 422 -10.63 -25.12 17.06
N SER A 423 -9.67 -25.19 16.15
CA SER A 423 -9.00 -24.01 15.63
C SER A 423 -10.07 -23.07 15.07
N HIS A 424 -10.03 -21.80 15.44
CA HIS A 424 -10.78 -20.70 14.83
C HIS A 424 -10.68 -20.74 13.29
N LYS A 425 -9.56 -21.22 12.74
CA LYS A 425 -9.36 -21.60 11.34
C LYS A 425 -10.49 -22.46 10.77
N LYS A 426 -11.13 -23.33 11.55
CA LYS A 426 -12.20 -24.22 11.07
C LYS A 426 -13.59 -23.56 11.00
N LEU A 427 -13.83 -22.52 11.78
CA LEU A 427 -15.12 -21.80 11.81
C LEU A 427 -15.21 -20.72 10.70
N ILE A 428 -14.06 -20.19 10.29
CA ILE A 428 -13.97 -19.11 9.29
C ILE A 428 -13.43 -19.64 7.96
N SER A 429 -12.72 -20.78 7.96
CA SER A 429 -12.20 -21.42 6.75
C SER A 429 -13.30 -22.18 6.02
N GLY A 430 -14.04 -21.46 5.17
CA GLY A 430 -14.77 -22.09 4.07
C GLY A 430 -13.84 -22.84 3.11
N GLY A 431 -14.36 -23.67 2.23
CA GLY A 431 -13.63 -24.24 1.11
C GLY A 431 -13.07 -23.17 0.17
N PRO A 432 -12.36 -23.55 -0.89
CA PRO A 432 -11.97 -22.63 -1.94
C PRO A 432 -13.22 -21.93 -2.53
N LEU A 433 -13.02 -20.83 -3.26
CA LEU A 433 -14.06 -20.17 -4.01
C LEU A 433 -14.68 -21.16 -5.02
N SER A 434 -16.00 -21.13 -5.21
CA SER A 434 -16.67 -21.90 -6.26
C SER A 434 -16.42 -21.20 -7.60
N TYR A 435 -15.99 -21.93 -8.62
CA TYR A 435 -15.81 -21.44 -9.99
C TYR A 435 -15.90 -22.58 -11.02
N ASN A 436 -15.96 -22.24 -12.30
CA ASN A 436 -16.17 -23.23 -13.38
C ASN A 436 -14.93 -24.04 -13.77
N GLY A 437 -13.76 -23.74 -13.22
CA GLY A 437 -12.50 -24.43 -13.53
C GLY A 437 -11.81 -23.95 -14.81
N HIS A 438 -12.34 -22.92 -15.47
CA HIS A 438 -11.75 -22.32 -16.67
C HIS A 438 -11.30 -20.89 -16.32
N GLU A 439 -10.09 -20.75 -15.87
CA GLU A 439 -9.41 -19.45 -15.83
C GLU A 439 -8.70 -19.29 -17.16
N GLN A 440 -9.00 -18.23 -17.90
CA GLN A 440 -8.25 -17.90 -19.11
C GLN A 440 -6.82 -17.55 -18.68
N GLU A 441 -5.86 -18.30 -19.19
CA GLU A 441 -4.49 -17.80 -19.20
C GLU A 441 -4.47 -16.55 -20.09
N PRO A 442 -3.71 -15.51 -19.74
CA PRO A 442 -3.61 -14.33 -20.59
C PRO A 442 -3.16 -14.76 -21.97
N ASP A 443 -3.88 -14.27 -23.02
CA ASP A 443 -3.66 -14.64 -24.41
C ASP A 443 -2.19 -14.63 -24.80
N GLU A 444 -1.65 -15.76 -25.16
CA GLU A 444 -0.30 -15.90 -25.73
C GLU A 444 -0.16 -15.11 -27.06
N GLU A 445 -1.25 -14.79 -27.74
CA GLU A 445 -1.25 -14.07 -29.00
C GLU A 445 -0.71 -12.63 -28.92
N LEU A 446 -0.64 -12.03 -27.74
CA LEU A 446 -0.04 -10.71 -27.55
C LEU A 446 1.50 -10.73 -27.58
N TYR A 447 2.12 -11.90 -27.57
CA TYR A 447 3.56 -12.06 -27.46
C TYR A 447 4.29 -12.28 -28.79
N GLU A 448 3.57 -12.63 -29.86
CA GLU A 448 4.19 -12.93 -31.17
C GLU A 448 4.40 -11.70 -32.09
N ALA A 449 3.88 -10.51 -31.74
CA ALA A 449 3.74 -9.43 -32.73
C ALA A 449 4.94 -8.48 -32.89
N ASP A 450 6.04 -8.60 -32.12
CA ASP A 450 7.05 -7.51 -32.17
C ASP A 450 8.53 -7.91 -32.03
N GLU A 451 8.91 -9.08 -32.55
CA GLU A 451 10.34 -9.38 -32.79
C GLU A 451 10.92 -8.64 -34.01
N SER A 452 10.09 -7.91 -34.79
CA SER A 452 10.51 -7.31 -36.07
C SER A 452 10.85 -5.82 -36.00
N GLU A 453 10.74 -5.14 -34.85
CA GLU A 453 11.11 -3.72 -34.69
C GLU A 453 12.22 -3.53 -33.63
N GLU A 454 13.34 -4.24 -33.75
CA GLU A 454 14.60 -3.73 -33.22
C GLU A 454 15.14 -2.71 -34.26
N PRO A 455 15.32 -1.43 -33.90
CA PRO A 455 16.05 -0.52 -34.78
C PRO A 455 17.50 -1.01 -34.86
N GLU A 456 17.92 -1.44 -36.05
CA GLU A 456 19.34 -1.64 -36.36
C GLU A 456 20.09 -0.34 -36.01
N ALA A 457 20.94 -0.41 -35.00
CA ALA A 457 21.92 0.64 -34.75
C ALA A 457 22.87 0.69 -35.92
N GLU A 458 22.66 1.63 -36.82
CA GLU A 458 23.64 2.00 -37.84
C GLU A 458 24.93 2.42 -37.14
N LEU A 459 25.87 1.51 -37.11
CA LEU A 459 27.29 1.78 -36.91
C LEU A 459 27.84 2.30 -38.23
N GLU A 460 27.62 3.57 -38.55
CA GLU A 460 28.46 4.27 -39.53
C GLU A 460 29.73 4.74 -38.81
N GLY A 461 30.76 3.95 -38.98
CA GLY A 461 32.12 4.37 -38.78
C GLY A 461 32.64 5.02 -40.06
N ASP A 462 32.83 6.32 -40.07
CA ASP A 462 33.72 6.98 -41.02
C ASP A 462 35.08 7.16 -40.32
N ILE A 463 36.00 6.31 -40.79
CA ILE A 463 37.45 6.58 -40.71
C ILE A 463 37.82 7.20 -42.06
N GLU A 464 38.14 8.47 -42.08
CA GLU A 464 39.00 9.05 -43.12
C GLU A 464 39.91 10.14 -42.54
N GLU A 465 41.22 9.86 -42.69
CA GLU A 465 42.44 10.68 -42.72
C GLU A 465 42.70 11.76 -41.69
#